data_67cf63dd92485e214acdf57b73144caf
#
_entry.id   67cf63dd92485e214acdf57b73144caf
#
_cell.length_a   1.000
_cell.length_b   1.000
_cell.length_c   1.000
_cell.angle_alpha   90.00
_cell.angle_beta   90.00
_cell.angle_gamma   90.00
#
_symmetry.space_group_name_H-M   'P 1'
#
loop_
_entity.id
_entity.type
_entity.pdbx_description
1 polymer ?
#
loop_
_entity_poly.entity_id
_entity_poly.type
_entity_poly.pdbx_seq_one_letter_code
_entity_poly.pdbx_strand_id
1 'polypeptide(L)'
;DGITARIGRIPSTALMCAIVLCIGPMLAIPRTAATTYETSLAPLVSGFSPALFSILFFLLILLLCVRETAVVDIVGKILTPALLIGLLILIVVGVVNPIGPVGEQPLVENVAATGVEAGYQTMDVLAAIVFGYIILKSAREKGHTTPGAQLRVVSGASLVAGIGLLVVYLGLTYLGATTARFFDITVDRTFLVVSIVRNLLGQAGIILFAVVVALACVTTAVGLVSACADYFSGL
;
A
#
# COMPACT_ATOMS: atom_id res chain seq x y z
N ASP A 1 7.09 13.13 -23.45
CA ASP A 1 7.47 14.21 -22.49
C ASP A 1 7.08 13.77 -21.10
N GLY A 2 8.09 13.40 -20.30
CA GLY A 2 7.91 12.91 -18.93
C GLY A 2 7.71 14.04 -17.91
N ILE A 3 7.21 13.72 -16.72
CA ILE A 3 7.00 14.65 -15.60
C ILE A 3 8.29 15.43 -15.27
N THR A 4 9.44 14.79 -15.44
CA THR A 4 10.78 15.32 -15.16
C THR A 4 11.49 15.91 -16.37
N ALA A 5 10.84 16.03 -17.54
CA ALA A 5 11.45 16.49 -18.79
C ALA A 5 12.08 17.91 -18.71
N ARG A 6 11.62 18.73 -17.77
CA ARG A 6 12.15 20.09 -17.55
C ARG A 6 13.57 20.13 -17.00
N ILE A 7 14.09 19.03 -16.46
CA ILE A 7 15.44 18.95 -15.84
C ILE A 7 16.49 18.58 -16.91
N GLY A 8 16.06 18.28 -18.13
CA GLY A 8 16.91 17.75 -19.20
C GLY A 8 16.79 16.23 -19.35
N ARG A 9 17.14 15.71 -20.53
CA ARG A 9 16.87 14.30 -20.89
C ARG A 9 17.62 13.29 -20.00
N ILE A 10 18.93 13.50 -19.82
CA ILE A 10 19.78 12.57 -19.07
C ILE A 10 19.41 12.55 -17.57
N PRO A 11 19.38 13.70 -16.85
CA PRO A 11 19.02 13.69 -15.43
C PRO A 11 17.56 13.27 -15.20
N SER A 12 16.65 13.55 -16.13
CA SER A 12 15.26 13.08 -16.08
C SER A 12 15.18 11.55 -16.12
N THR A 13 15.87 10.92 -17.06
CA THR A 13 15.91 9.45 -17.18
C THR A 13 16.56 8.81 -15.94
N ALA A 14 17.69 9.36 -15.48
CA ALA A 14 18.37 8.85 -14.29
C ALA A 14 17.49 8.94 -13.03
N LEU A 15 16.80 10.08 -12.84
CA LEU A 15 15.89 10.27 -11.72
C LEU A 15 14.71 9.31 -11.78
N MET A 16 14.08 9.15 -12.94
CA MET A 16 12.95 8.23 -13.11
C MET A 16 13.38 6.77 -12.94
N CYS A 17 14.55 6.36 -13.47
CA CYS A 17 15.11 5.04 -13.21
C CYS A 17 15.31 4.80 -11.71
N ALA A 18 15.89 5.76 -10.99
CA ALA A 18 16.10 5.66 -9.56
C ALA A 18 14.77 5.52 -8.80
N ILE A 19 13.75 6.31 -9.14
CA ILE A 19 12.41 6.24 -8.54
C ILE A 19 11.79 4.87 -8.80
N VAL A 20 11.79 4.40 -10.05
CA VAL A 20 11.19 3.11 -10.44
C VAL A 20 11.91 1.94 -9.76
N LEU A 21 13.24 1.97 -9.67
CA LEU A 21 14.02 0.94 -8.97
C LEU A 21 13.74 0.95 -7.46
N CYS A 22 13.64 2.12 -6.83
CA CYS A 22 13.32 2.24 -5.42
C CYS A 22 11.92 1.72 -5.10
N ILE A 23 10.90 2.13 -5.87
CA ILE A 23 9.51 1.67 -5.66
C ILE A 23 9.38 0.19 -6.04
N GLY A 24 10.08 -0.27 -7.05
CA GLY A 24 10.02 -1.65 -7.53
C GLY A 24 10.91 -2.58 -6.70
N PRO A 25 11.95 -3.13 -7.34
CA PRO A 25 12.68 -4.27 -6.79
C PRO A 25 13.51 -3.97 -5.54
N MET A 26 13.88 -2.71 -5.26
CA MET A 26 14.78 -2.41 -4.15
C MET A 26 14.06 -2.27 -2.81
N LEU A 27 12.89 -1.65 -2.75
CA LEU A 27 12.24 -1.34 -1.47
C LEU A 27 10.80 -1.86 -1.39
N ALA A 28 9.91 -1.46 -2.28
CA ALA A 28 8.49 -1.73 -2.07
C ALA A 28 8.10 -3.19 -2.32
N ILE A 29 8.61 -3.85 -3.37
CA ILE A 29 8.28 -5.24 -3.66
C ILE A 29 8.78 -6.20 -2.56
N PRO A 30 10.04 -6.13 -2.09
CA PRO A 30 10.48 -6.92 -0.94
C PRO A 30 9.67 -6.65 0.33
N ARG A 31 9.28 -5.38 0.56
CA ARG A 31 8.43 -5.01 1.69
C ARG A 31 7.05 -5.66 1.63
N THR A 32 6.42 -5.77 0.45
CA THR A 32 5.12 -6.46 0.32
C THR A 32 5.23 -7.94 0.72
N ALA A 33 6.31 -8.62 0.36
CA ALA A 33 6.55 -10.01 0.77
C ALA A 33 6.72 -10.13 2.30
N ALA A 34 7.55 -9.27 2.91
CA ALA A 34 7.76 -9.25 4.35
C ALA A 34 6.46 -8.97 5.10
N THR A 35 5.73 -7.93 4.71
CA THR A 35 4.44 -7.57 5.32
C THR A 35 3.44 -8.72 5.19
N THR A 36 3.35 -9.37 4.03
CA THR A 36 2.45 -10.52 3.86
C THR A 36 2.83 -11.66 4.80
N TYR A 37 4.11 -11.96 4.92
CA TYR A 37 4.58 -12.99 5.85
C TYR A 37 4.18 -12.67 7.29
N GLU A 38 4.50 -11.47 7.76
CA GLU A 38 4.33 -11.03 9.14
C GLU A 38 2.85 -10.87 9.54
N THR A 39 2.00 -10.32 8.63
CA THR A 39 0.59 -10.06 8.94
C THR A 39 -0.32 -11.24 8.65
N SER A 40 0.02 -12.06 7.64
CA SER A 40 -0.91 -13.07 7.15
C SER A 40 -0.49 -14.49 7.52
N LEU A 41 0.79 -14.83 7.41
CA LEU A 41 1.23 -16.20 7.64
C LEU A 41 1.71 -16.43 9.08
N ALA A 42 2.57 -15.58 9.60
CA ALA A 42 3.17 -15.75 10.93
C ALA A 42 2.16 -15.86 12.07
N PRO A 43 1.03 -15.10 12.07
CA PRO A 43 0.00 -15.23 13.10
C PRO A 43 -0.81 -16.53 13.02
N LEU A 44 -0.84 -17.20 11.87
CA LEU A 44 -1.64 -18.39 11.60
C LEU A 44 -0.82 -19.69 11.67
N VAL A 45 0.44 -19.63 11.20
CA VAL A 45 1.31 -20.81 11.08
C VAL A 45 2.66 -20.52 11.74
N SER A 46 2.88 -21.08 12.92
CA SER A 46 4.17 -20.93 13.61
C SER A 46 5.22 -21.86 12.99
N GLY A 47 6.42 -21.30 12.77
CA GLY A 47 7.60 -22.07 12.33
C GLY A 47 7.77 -22.20 10.81
N PHE A 48 6.98 -21.53 10.00
CA PHE A 48 7.22 -21.49 8.56
C PHE A 48 8.42 -20.60 8.23
N SER A 49 9.32 -21.06 7.36
CA SER A 49 10.54 -20.31 7.01
C SER A 49 10.23 -19.06 6.20
N PRO A 50 10.66 -17.86 6.63
CA PRO A 50 10.49 -16.61 5.86
C PRO A 50 11.11 -16.68 4.46
N ALA A 51 12.26 -17.36 4.33
CA ALA A 51 12.92 -17.53 3.04
C ALA A 51 12.11 -18.39 2.07
N LEU A 52 11.54 -19.50 2.54
CA LEU A 52 10.68 -20.34 1.71
C LEU A 52 9.42 -19.60 1.30
N PHE A 53 8.81 -18.84 2.21
CA PHE A 53 7.67 -17.99 1.89
C PHE A 53 8.01 -16.97 0.80
N SER A 54 9.12 -16.27 0.93
CA SER A 54 9.55 -15.27 -0.05
C SER A 54 9.74 -15.89 -1.45
N ILE A 55 10.35 -17.07 -1.54
CA ILE A 55 10.51 -17.78 -2.81
C ILE A 55 9.14 -18.09 -3.44
N LEU A 56 8.21 -18.64 -2.65
CA LEU A 56 6.87 -18.96 -3.12
C LEU A 56 6.08 -17.70 -3.51
N PHE A 57 6.20 -16.63 -2.73
CA PHE A 57 5.55 -15.36 -3.01
C PHE A 57 6.03 -14.76 -4.33
N PHE A 58 7.35 -14.67 -4.54
CA PHE A 58 7.88 -14.11 -5.79
C PHE A 58 7.65 -15.02 -7.00
N LEU A 59 7.62 -16.34 -6.81
CA LEU A 59 7.22 -17.26 -7.87
C LEU A 59 5.75 -17.04 -8.28
N LEU A 60 4.87 -16.85 -7.31
CA LEU A 60 3.47 -16.51 -7.56
C LEU A 60 3.34 -15.19 -8.32
N ILE A 61 4.05 -14.14 -7.87
CA ILE A 61 4.04 -12.83 -8.56
C ILE A 61 4.52 -12.98 -10.01
N LEU A 62 5.62 -13.72 -10.24
CA LEU A 62 6.13 -13.98 -11.58
C LEU A 62 5.09 -14.68 -12.47
N LEU A 63 4.45 -15.72 -11.95
CA LEU A 63 3.40 -16.44 -12.69
C LEU A 63 2.20 -15.54 -13.04
N LEU A 64 1.83 -14.64 -12.11
CA LEU A 64 0.73 -13.69 -12.34
C LEU A 64 1.12 -12.61 -13.36
N CYS A 65 2.35 -12.13 -13.34
CA CYS A 65 2.84 -11.13 -14.30
C CYS A 65 2.97 -11.69 -15.72
N VAL A 66 3.29 -12.97 -15.89
CA VAL A 66 3.40 -13.62 -17.21
C VAL A 66 2.02 -13.83 -17.85
N ARG A 67 0.97 -13.99 -17.05
CA ARG A 67 -0.42 -14.15 -17.53
C ARG A 67 -1.20 -12.84 -17.48
N GLU A 68 -0.86 -11.90 -18.30
CA GLU A 68 -1.18 -10.46 -18.25
C GLU A 68 -2.65 -10.02 -18.12
N THR A 69 -3.68 -10.78 -18.42
CA THR A 69 -4.96 -10.12 -18.72
C THR A 69 -6.14 -10.43 -17.79
N ALA A 70 -6.25 -11.62 -17.25
CA ALA A 70 -7.45 -11.98 -16.48
C ALA A 70 -7.28 -11.78 -14.97
N VAL A 71 -6.09 -12.05 -14.45
CA VAL A 71 -5.86 -12.08 -13.00
C VAL A 71 -5.72 -10.66 -12.44
N VAL A 72 -5.01 -9.77 -13.15
CA VAL A 72 -4.85 -8.35 -12.73
C VAL A 72 -6.19 -7.63 -12.69
N ASP A 73 -7.06 -7.90 -13.64
CA ASP A 73 -8.41 -7.29 -13.70
C ASP A 73 -9.33 -7.80 -12.59
N ILE A 74 -9.34 -9.10 -12.32
CA ILE A 74 -10.16 -9.71 -11.25
C ILE A 74 -9.65 -9.25 -9.89
N VAL A 75 -8.34 -9.26 -9.70
CA VAL A 75 -7.67 -8.87 -8.47
C VAL A 75 -7.92 -7.38 -8.18
N GLY A 76 -7.77 -6.50 -9.17
CA GLY A 76 -8.04 -5.07 -9.00
C GLY A 76 -9.52 -4.73 -8.80
N LYS A 77 -10.43 -5.40 -9.49
CA LYS A 77 -11.87 -5.09 -9.43
C LYS A 77 -12.57 -5.65 -8.19
N ILE A 78 -12.13 -6.77 -7.67
CA ILE A 78 -12.78 -7.43 -6.51
C ILE A 78 -11.99 -7.14 -5.23
N LEU A 79 -10.69 -7.21 -5.31
CA LEU A 79 -9.82 -7.18 -4.13
C LEU A 79 -9.66 -5.79 -3.54
N THR A 80 -9.49 -4.78 -4.39
CA THR A 80 -9.38 -3.40 -3.89
C THR A 80 -10.63 -2.93 -3.15
N PRO A 81 -11.86 -3.15 -3.65
CA PRO A 81 -13.06 -2.90 -2.86
C PRO A 81 -13.15 -3.74 -1.58
N ALA A 82 -12.80 -5.02 -1.64
CA ALA A 82 -12.82 -5.90 -0.48
C ALA A 82 -11.86 -5.44 0.62
N LEU A 83 -10.64 -5.04 0.23
CA LEU A 83 -9.65 -4.45 1.14
C LEU A 83 -10.20 -3.17 1.78
N LEU A 84 -10.71 -2.25 0.97
CA LEU A 84 -11.24 -0.98 1.46
C LEU A 84 -12.41 -1.20 2.43
N ILE A 85 -13.34 -2.09 2.08
CA ILE A 85 -14.47 -2.45 2.97
C ILE A 85 -13.94 -3.09 4.26
N GLY A 86 -12.98 -4.01 4.19
CA GLY A 86 -12.40 -4.64 5.37
C GLY A 86 -11.73 -3.64 6.31
N LEU A 87 -10.96 -2.70 5.76
CA LEU A 87 -10.34 -1.62 6.54
C LEU A 87 -11.37 -0.66 7.12
N LEU A 88 -12.41 -0.30 6.36
CA LEU A 88 -13.48 0.56 6.86
C LEU A 88 -14.27 -0.12 7.99
N ILE A 89 -14.55 -1.41 7.87
CA ILE A 89 -15.19 -2.18 8.95
C ILE A 89 -14.31 -2.13 10.21
N LEU A 90 -13.02 -2.39 10.09
CA LEU A 90 -12.08 -2.33 11.20
C LEU A 90 -12.07 -0.95 11.86
N ILE A 91 -12.00 0.12 11.05
CA ILE A 91 -12.01 1.50 11.53
C ILE A 91 -13.33 1.81 12.26
N VAL A 92 -14.48 1.48 11.65
CA VAL A 92 -15.79 1.75 12.24
C VAL A 92 -15.97 0.99 13.55
N VAL A 93 -15.63 -0.30 13.59
CA VAL A 93 -15.71 -1.10 14.82
C VAL A 93 -14.80 -0.52 15.91
N GLY A 94 -13.60 -0.12 15.57
CA GLY A 94 -12.66 0.45 16.53
C GLY A 94 -13.00 1.87 17.00
N VAL A 95 -13.71 2.65 16.18
CA VAL A 95 -14.25 3.95 16.58
C VAL A 95 -15.45 3.78 17.52
N VAL A 96 -16.32 2.82 17.24
CA VAL A 96 -17.52 2.54 18.07
C VAL A 96 -17.14 1.86 19.39
N ASN A 97 -16.15 0.95 19.36
CA ASN A 97 -15.67 0.24 20.53
C ASN A 97 -14.14 0.42 20.67
N PRO A 98 -13.67 1.59 21.11
CA PRO A 98 -12.24 1.85 21.24
C PRO A 98 -11.62 0.91 22.28
N ILE A 99 -10.40 0.42 22.01
CA ILE A 99 -9.67 -0.50 22.92
C ILE A 99 -9.34 0.20 24.24
N GLY A 100 -9.07 1.50 24.17
CA GLY A 100 -8.80 2.33 25.36
C GLY A 100 -9.00 3.82 25.07
N PRO A 101 -8.90 4.66 26.09
CA PRO A 101 -8.93 6.10 25.89
C PRO A 101 -7.65 6.55 25.18
N VAL A 102 -7.78 7.55 24.31
CA VAL A 102 -6.62 8.19 23.68
C VAL A 102 -5.72 8.78 24.79
N GLY A 103 -4.40 8.59 24.67
CA GLY A 103 -3.44 9.10 25.65
C GLY A 103 -3.47 10.62 25.72
N GLU A 104 -3.47 11.19 26.94
CA GLU A 104 -3.49 12.63 27.15
C GLU A 104 -2.13 13.28 26.89
N GLN A 105 -1.05 12.50 27.00
CA GLN A 105 0.32 12.98 26.79
C GLN A 105 0.92 12.32 25.54
N PRO A 106 1.64 13.09 24.72
CA PRO A 106 2.35 12.53 23.58
C PRO A 106 3.49 11.63 24.05
N LEU A 107 3.65 10.47 23.39
CA LEU A 107 4.73 9.51 23.67
C LEU A 107 6.08 9.94 23.08
N VAL A 108 6.10 11.00 22.26
CA VAL A 108 7.30 11.52 21.59
C VAL A 108 7.39 13.03 21.79
N GLU A 109 8.61 13.56 21.89
CA GLU A 109 8.84 15.00 22.13
C GLU A 109 8.33 15.89 20.98
N ASN A 110 8.51 15.45 19.74
CA ASN A 110 8.10 16.21 18.56
C ASN A 110 7.11 15.40 17.70
N VAL A 111 5.84 15.45 18.09
CA VAL A 111 4.76 14.71 17.41
C VAL A 111 4.65 15.05 15.92
N ALA A 112 4.80 16.33 15.57
CA ALA A 112 4.68 16.79 14.19
C ALA A 112 5.81 16.22 13.32
N ALA A 113 7.06 16.31 13.76
CA ALA A 113 8.20 15.78 13.02
C ALA A 113 8.12 14.27 12.86
N THR A 114 7.82 13.54 13.95
CA THR A 114 7.65 12.08 13.92
C THR A 114 6.49 11.65 13.01
N GLY A 115 5.39 12.40 13.03
CA GLY A 115 4.24 12.15 12.14
C GLY A 115 4.59 12.35 10.66
N VAL A 116 5.32 13.42 10.33
CA VAL A 116 5.79 13.68 8.96
C VAL A 116 6.76 12.58 8.50
N GLU A 117 7.70 12.18 9.35
CA GLU A 117 8.64 11.09 9.05
C GLU A 117 7.90 9.77 8.82
N ALA A 118 6.96 9.41 9.68
CA ALA A 118 6.13 8.21 9.52
C ALA A 118 5.31 8.26 8.23
N GLY A 119 4.73 9.42 7.89
CA GLY A 119 4.00 9.63 6.64
C GLY A 119 4.90 9.50 5.42
N TYR A 120 6.13 10.01 5.47
CA TYR A 120 7.09 9.85 4.37
C TYR A 120 7.51 8.38 4.15
N GLN A 121 7.62 7.60 5.22
CA GLN A 121 7.95 6.18 5.16
C GLN A 121 6.87 5.32 4.46
N THR A 122 5.65 5.82 4.26
CA THR A 122 4.62 5.11 3.48
C THR A 122 4.94 5.03 1.99
N MET A 123 5.84 5.88 1.49
CA MET A 123 6.28 5.97 0.08
C MET A 123 5.18 6.37 -0.91
N ASP A 124 4.03 6.87 -0.44
CA ASP A 124 2.89 7.22 -1.30
C ASP A 124 3.23 8.31 -2.32
N VAL A 125 4.09 9.27 -1.96
CA VAL A 125 4.51 10.34 -2.89
C VAL A 125 5.27 9.76 -4.09
N LEU A 126 6.18 8.82 -3.86
CA LEU A 126 6.92 8.15 -4.92
C LEU A 126 5.99 7.27 -5.77
N ALA A 127 5.09 6.54 -5.12
CA ALA A 127 4.08 5.72 -5.77
C ALA A 127 3.15 6.57 -6.65
N ALA A 128 2.72 7.75 -6.17
CA ALA A 128 1.85 8.65 -6.92
C ALA A 128 2.47 9.11 -8.26
N ILE A 129 3.79 9.30 -8.31
CA ILE A 129 4.49 9.68 -9.56
C ILE A 129 4.37 8.54 -10.60
N VAL A 130 4.61 7.29 -10.18
CA VAL A 130 4.58 6.13 -11.07
C VAL A 130 3.15 5.80 -11.48
N PHE A 131 2.22 5.71 -10.54
CA PHE A 131 0.82 5.42 -10.84
C PHE A 131 0.12 6.55 -11.58
N GLY A 132 0.50 7.81 -11.35
CA GLY A 132 0.02 8.95 -12.13
C GLY A 132 0.32 8.82 -13.62
N TYR A 133 1.52 8.32 -13.97
CA TYR A 133 1.87 8.00 -15.35
C TYR A 133 1.00 6.89 -15.94
N ILE A 134 0.77 5.81 -15.19
CA ILE A 134 -0.07 4.69 -15.63
C ILE A 134 -1.51 5.13 -15.86
N ILE A 135 -2.08 5.95 -14.94
CA ILE A 135 -3.43 6.50 -15.10
C ILE A 135 -3.51 7.39 -16.34
N LEU A 136 -2.48 8.20 -16.61
CA LEU A 136 -2.43 9.04 -17.80
C LEU A 136 -2.37 8.20 -19.09
N LYS A 137 -1.56 7.13 -19.11
CA LYS A 137 -1.48 6.16 -20.21
C LYS A 137 -2.85 5.52 -20.45
N SER A 138 -3.47 4.98 -19.41
CA SER A 138 -4.79 4.37 -19.48
C SER A 138 -5.89 5.33 -19.93
N ALA A 139 -5.83 6.60 -19.52
CA ALA A 139 -6.77 7.63 -20.00
C ALA A 139 -6.64 7.87 -21.50
N ARG A 140 -5.43 7.87 -22.04
CA ARG A 140 -5.17 7.99 -23.48
C ARG A 140 -5.70 6.78 -24.26
N GLU A 141 -5.46 5.57 -23.78
CA GLU A 141 -5.96 4.33 -24.37
C GLU A 141 -7.49 4.26 -24.40
N LYS A 142 -8.16 4.86 -23.41
CA LYS A 142 -9.62 4.98 -23.35
C LYS A 142 -10.20 6.14 -24.20
N GLY A 143 -9.37 6.80 -25.02
CA GLY A 143 -9.82 7.83 -25.96
C GLY A 143 -9.80 9.26 -25.43
N HIS A 144 -9.29 9.50 -24.22
CA HIS A 144 -9.10 10.87 -23.70
C HIS A 144 -7.78 11.46 -24.24
N THR A 145 -7.80 11.94 -25.50
CA THR A 145 -6.61 12.41 -26.21
C THR A 145 -6.30 13.89 -25.96
N THR A 146 -7.30 14.70 -25.59
CA THR A 146 -7.09 16.12 -25.34
C THR A 146 -6.48 16.39 -23.96
N PRO A 147 -5.53 17.35 -23.83
CA PRO A 147 -4.90 17.68 -22.54
C PRO A 147 -5.92 17.99 -21.42
N GLY A 148 -7.00 18.70 -21.76
CA GLY A 148 -8.04 19.04 -20.78
C GLY A 148 -8.85 17.83 -20.29
N ALA A 149 -9.14 16.85 -21.17
CA ALA A 149 -9.81 15.62 -20.78
C ALA A 149 -8.89 14.74 -19.90
N GLN A 150 -7.61 14.62 -20.26
CA GLN A 150 -6.62 13.90 -19.46
C GLN A 150 -6.48 14.51 -18.06
N LEU A 151 -6.34 15.83 -17.96
CA LEU A 151 -6.23 16.53 -16.70
C LEU A 151 -7.47 16.29 -15.81
N ARG A 152 -8.67 16.33 -16.39
CA ARG A 152 -9.92 16.08 -15.65
C ARG A 152 -9.98 14.66 -15.10
N VAL A 153 -9.62 13.66 -15.90
CA VAL A 153 -9.61 12.24 -15.48
C VAL A 153 -8.56 12.01 -14.38
N VAL A 154 -7.33 12.49 -14.58
CA VAL A 154 -6.26 12.34 -13.60
C VAL A 154 -6.56 13.06 -12.31
N SER A 155 -7.04 14.32 -12.36
CA SER A 155 -7.41 15.08 -11.16
C SER A 155 -8.58 14.43 -10.41
N GLY A 156 -9.60 13.92 -11.13
CA GLY A 156 -10.70 13.19 -10.52
C GLY A 156 -10.25 11.92 -9.81
N ALA A 157 -9.43 11.12 -10.48
CA ALA A 157 -8.86 9.90 -9.90
C ALA A 157 -7.99 10.21 -8.66
N SER A 158 -7.15 11.25 -8.75
CA SER A 158 -6.29 11.67 -7.64
C SER A 158 -7.10 12.17 -6.44
N LEU A 159 -8.20 12.90 -6.67
CA LEU A 159 -9.07 13.37 -5.60
C LEU A 159 -9.73 12.20 -4.87
N VAL A 160 -10.29 11.25 -5.61
CA VAL A 160 -10.93 10.05 -5.03
C VAL A 160 -9.92 9.21 -4.24
N ALA A 161 -8.75 8.97 -4.81
CA ALA A 161 -7.67 8.24 -4.14
C ALA A 161 -7.19 8.98 -2.88
N GLY A 162 -6.99 10.29 -2.96
CA GLY A 162 -6.56 11.11 -1.82
C GLY A 162 -7.55 11.12 -0.67
N ILE A 163 -8.85 11.24 -0.96
CA ILE A 163 -9.90 11.14 0.07
C ILE A 163 -9.93 9.74 0.69
N GLY A 164 -9.84 8.69 -0.13
CA GLY A 164 -9.80 7.32 0.36
C GLY A 164 -8.61 7.06 1.29
N LEU A 165 -7.41 7.48 0.89
CA LEU A 165 -6.20 7.38 1.71
C LEU A 165 -6.33 8.19 3.02
N LEU A 166 -6.84 9.42 2.94
CA LEU A 166 -7.06 10.27 4.12
C LEU A 166 -7.96 9.58 5.14
N VAL A 167 -9.09 9.02 4.72
CA VAL A 167 -10.04 8.31 5.59
C VAL A 167 -9.37 7.10 6.25
N VAL A 168 -8.65 6.29 5.46
CA VAL A 168 -7.97 5.10 5.97
C VAL A 168 -6.86 5.47 6.95
N TYR A 169 -5.98 6.40 6.59
CA TYR A 169 -4.87 6.79 7.46
C TYR A 169 -5.34 7.46 8.75
N LEU A 170 -6.31 8.37 8.68
CA LEU A 170 -6.88 8.98 9.90
C LEU A 170 -7.53 7.93 10.80
N GLY A 171 -8.29 7.01 10.19
CA GLY A 171 -8.92 5.92 10.92
C GLY A 171 -7.91 5.02 11.63
N LEU A 172 -6.89 4.55 10.91
CA LEU A 172 -5.85 3.70 11.49
C LEU A 172 -5.01 4.44 12.55
N THR A 173 -4.72 5.73 12.33
CA THR A 173 -4.02 6.56 13.32
C THR A 173 -4.83 6.69 14.60
N TYR A 174 -6.15 6.90 14.49
CA TYR A 174 -7.03 6.93 15.65
C TYR A 174 -7.02 5.60 16.40
N LEU A 175 -7.13 4.46 15.68
CA LEU A 175 -7.03 3.14 16.31
C LEU A 175 -5.70 2.94 17.03
N GLY A 176 -4.59 3.34 16.41
CA GLY A 176 -3.27 3.33 17.04
C GLY A 176 -3.22 4.17 18.31
N ALA A 177 -3.83 5.36 18.30
CA ALA A 177 -3.88 6.23 19.47
C ALA A 177 -4.68 5.63 20.64
N THR A 178 -5.73 4.84 20.37
CA THR A 178 -6.51 4.13 21.40
C THR A 178 -5.76 2.99 22.06
N THR A 179 -4.65 2.51 21.45
CA THR A 179 -3.82 1.43 21.98
C THR A 179 -2.57 1.92 22.72
N ALA A 180 -2.29 3.21 22.69
CA ALA A 180 -1.06 3.81 23.24
C ALA A 180 -0.79 3.53 24.72
N ARG A 181 -1.82 3.17 25.51
CA ARG A 181 -1.66 2.78 26.94
C ARG A 181 -1.33 1.31 27.14
N PHE A 182 -1.54 0.47 26.15
CA PHE A 182 -1.37 -1.00 26.25
C PHE A 182 -0.10 -1.48 25.57
N PHE A 183 0.43 -0.71 24.62
CA PHE A 183 1.61 -1.07 23.84
C PHE A 183 2.62 0.06 23.88
N ASP A 184 3.88 -0.31 24.08
CA ASP A 184 5.01 0.62 24.03
C ASP A 184 5.28 1.05 22.57
N ILE A 185 5.86 2.23 22.38
CA ILE A 185 6.27 2.78 21.09
C ILE A 185 7.31 1.91 20.35
N THR A 186 8.03 1.06 21.10
CA THR A 186 9.03 0.12 20.58
C THR A 186 8.44 -1.15 19.96
N VAL A 187 7.13 -1.37 20.15
CA VAL A 187 6.46 -2.56 19.62
C VAL A 187 6.42 -2.52 18.09
N ASP A 188 6.69 -3.68 17.49
CA ASP A 188 6.61 -3.83 16.05
C ASP A 188 5.23 -3.43 15.50
N ARG A 189 5.23 -2.64 14.41
CA ARG A 189 4.01 -2.06 13.82
C ARG A 189 3.04 -3.13 13.33
N THR A 190 3.56 -4.21 12.79
CA THR A 190 2.77 -5.34 12.30
C THR A 190 2.09 -6.08 13.45
N PHE A 191 2.84 -6.35 14.51
CA PHE A 191 2.30 -6.95 15.73
C PHE A 191 1.20 -6.08 16.35
N LEU A 192 1.37 -4.77 16.36
CA LEU A 192 0.38 -3.82 16.87
C LEU A 192 -0.94 -3.93 16.08
N VAL A 193 -0.87 -3.89 14.74
CA VAL A 193 -2.08 -3.99 13.89
C VAL A 193 -2.78 -5.33 14.07
N VAL A 194 -2.05 -6.45 14.09
CA VAL A 194 -2.62 -7.79 14.33
C VAL A 194 -3.27 -7.87 15.71
N SER A 195 -2.66 -7.25 16.72
CA SER A 195 -3.22 -7.20 18.08
C SER A 195 -4.50 -6.37 18.16
N ILE A 196 -4.56 -5.23 17.45
CA ILE A 196 -5.77 -4.41 17.31
C ILE A 196 -6.90 -5.25 16.68
N VAL A 197 -6.62 -5.91 15.56
CA VAL A 197 -7.60 -6.75 14.86
C VAL A 197 -8.08 -7.89 15.75
N ARG A 198 -7.17 -8.52 16.49
CA ARG A 198 -7.51 -9.58 17.45
C ARG A 198 -8.45 -9.10 18.55
N ASN A 199 -8.17 -7.93 19.11
CA ASN A 199 -8.99 -7.36 20.18
C ASN A 199 -10.37 -6.91 19.69
N LEU A 200 -10.48 -6.37 18.48
CA LEU A 200 -11.72 -5.83 17.94
C LEU A 200 -12.62 -6.90 17.29
N LEU A 201 -12.03 -7.82 16.55
CA LEU A 201 -12.76 -8.78 15.70
C LEU A 201 -12.52 -10.25 16.07
N GLY A 202 -11.67 -10.53 17.06
CA GLY A 202 -11.34 -11.88 17.50
C GLY A 202 -10.59 -12.70 16.46
N GLN A 203 -10.62 -14.03 16.61
CA GLN A 203 -9.86 -14.95 15.73
C GLN A 203 -10.36 -14.93 14.27
N ALA A 204 -11.66 -14.82 14.06
CA ALA A 204 -12.23 -14.71 12.71
C ALA A 204 -11.75 -13.44 12.00
N GLY A 205 -11.62 -12.35 12.74
CA GLY A 205 -11.07 -11.09 12.23
C GLY A 205 -9.62 -11.22 11.79
N ILE A 206 -8.78 -11.95 12.54
CA ILE A 206 -7.39 -12.20 12.15
C ILE A 206 -7.31 -12.93 10.81
N ILE A 207 -8.13 -13.99 10.63
CA ILE A 207 -8.12 -14.75 9.37
C ILE A 207 -8.57 -13.88 8.21
N LEU A 208 -9.67 -13.13 8.39
CA LEU A 208 -10.18 -12.22 7.37
C LEU A 208 -9.13 -11.16 7.02
N PHE A 209 -8.52 -10.53 8.01
CA PHE A 209 -7.49 -9.51 7.83
C PHE A 209 -6.26 -10.07 7.12
N ALA A 210 -5.78 -11.26 7.54
CA ALA A 210 -4.66 -11.96 6.93
C ALA A 210 -4.89 -12.20 5.43
N VAL A 211 -6.07 -12.72 5.06
CA VAL A 211 -6.43 -12.94 3.65
C VAL A 211 -6.48 -11.63 2.88
N VAL A 212 -7.16 -10.61 3.42
CA VAL A 212 -7.30 -9.30 2.75
C VAL A 212 -5.92 -8.64 2.54
N VAL A 213 -5.05 -8.64 3.55
CA VAL A 213 -3.71 -8.07 3.43
C VAL A 213 -2.83 -8.86 2.46
N ALA A 214 -2.85 -10.20 2.52
CA ALA A 214 -2.10 -11.04 1.58
C ALA A 214 -2.48 -10.73 0.14
N LEU A 215 -3.77 -10.66 -0.13
CA LEU A 215 -4.28 -10.35 -1.45
C LEU A 215 -3.92 -8.91 -1.89
N ALA A 216 -4.00 -7.92 -0.99
CA ALA A 216 -3.58 -6.55 -1.26
C ALA A 216 -2.09 -6.46 -1.60
N CYS A 217 -1.24 -7.15 -0.84
CA CYS A 217 0.19 -7.18 -1.09
C CYS A 217 0.54 -7.85 -2.43
N VAL A 218 -0.15 -8.94 -2.79
CA VAL A 218 0.00 -9.59 -4.09
C VAL A 218 -0.37 -8.65 -5.23
N THR A 219 -1.52 -7.95 -5.14
CA THR A 219 -1.92 -6.99 -6.17
C THR A 219 -0.95 -5.85 -6.32
N THR A 220 -0.51 -5.30 -5.20
CA THR A 220 0.48 -4.23 -5.17
C THR A 220 1.79 -4.68 -5.82
N ALA A 221 2.29 -5.87 -5.47
CA ALA A 221 3.52 -6.42 -6.05
C ALA A 221 3.39 -6.63 -7.56
N VAL A 222 2.29 -7.22 -8.04
CA VAL A 222 2.01 -7.38 -9.48
C VAL A 222 1.96 -6.03 -10.18
N GLY A 223 1.23 -5.06 -9.63
CA GLY A 223 1.15 -3.71 -10.20
C GLY A 223 2.51 -3.01 -10.30
N LEU A 224 3.34 -3.12 -9.27
CA LEU A 224 4.68 -2.53 -9.26
C LEU A 224 5.63 -3.23 -10.23
N VAL A 225 5.59 -4.56 -10.32
CA VAL A 225 6.40 -5.31 -11.29
C VAL A 225 6.01 -4.93 -12.72
N SER A 226 4.71 -4.88 -13.02
CA SER A 226 4.21 -4.47 -14.34
C SER A 226 4.61 -3.03 -14.67
N ALA A 227 4.51 -2.10 -13.71
CA ALA A 227 4.92 -0.72 -13.88
C ALA A 227 6.42 -0.58 -14.17
N CYS A 228 7.26 -1.35 -13.47
CA CYS A 228 8.69 -1.41 -13.73
C CYS A 228 8.98 -1.96 -15.12
N ALA A 229 8.34 -3.06 -15.50
CA ALA A 229 8.51 -3.68 -16.81
C ALA A 229 8.11 -2.71 -17.94
N ASP A 230 6.96 -2.06 -17.84
CA ASP A 230 6.49 -1.04 -18.79
C ASP A 230 7.47 0.12 -18.93
N TYR A 231 8.02 0.61 -17.81
CA TYR A 231 8.98 1.69 -17.85
C TYR A 231 10.28 1.30 -18.56
N PHE A 232 10.87 0.15 -18.20
CA PHE A 232 12.14 -0.32 -18.81
C PHE A 232 11.98 -0.78 -20.24
N SER A 233 10.80 -1.27 -20.66
CA SER A 233 10.53 -1.61 -22.06
C SER A 233 10.38 -0.39 -22.95
N GLY A 234 10.11 0.77 -22.37
CA GLY A 234 9.94 2.04 -23.10
C GLY A 234 11.20 2.93 -23.17
N LEU A 235 12.32 2.51 -22.56
CA LEU A 235 13.63 3.18 -22.61
C LEU A 235 14.40 2.87 -23.89
#